data_bb3e0612aa24a082b56ecb7891adf573
#
_entry.id   bb3e0612aa24a082b56ecb7891adf573
#
_cell.length_a   1.000
_cell.length_b   1.000
_cell.length_c   1.000
_cell.angle_alpha   90.00
_cell.angle_beta   90.00
_cell.angle_gamma   90.00
#
_symmetry.space_group_name_H-M   'P 1'
#
loop_
_entity.id
_entity.type
_entity.pdbx_description
1 polymer ?
#
loop_
_entity_poly.entity_id
_entity_poly.type
_entity_poly.pdbx_seq_one_letter_code
_entity_poly.pdbx_strand_id
1 'polypeptide(L)'
;MELSEEVRQQLLDFQKNEITEYHIYKKLAKSIKEAENAKILDQIAEDELGHYEDWKKYTNEELKPNKWTIWKYYLISRVFGFTFGIKLMESGEKSAQVNYDQVREYIPEIDNWIKDENEHENALIEMLDEERLQYAGSVVLGLNDALVELTGAL
;
A
#
# COMPACT_ATOMS: atom_id res chain seq x y z
N MET A 1 27.87 -10.09 13.75
CA MET A 1 27.05 -10.49 14.92
C MET A 1 26.11 -11.57 14.43
N GLU A 2 26.04 -12.73 15.07
CA GLU A 2 25.06 -13.75 14.66
C GLU A 2 23.67 -13.30 15.11
N LEU A 3 22.74 -13.24 14.17
CA LEU A 3 21.33 -12.96 14.47
C LEU A 3 20.75 -14.14 15.24
N SER A 4 19.92 -13.86 16.26
CA SER A 4 19.15 -14.95 16.87
C SER A 4 18.17 -15.53 15.86
N GLU A 5 17.78 -16.81 16.04
CA GLU A 5 16.80 -17.45 15.14
C GLU A 5 15.45 -16.70 15.10
N GLU A 6 15.07 -16.13 16.24
CA GLU A 6 13.84 -15.33 16.34
C GLU A 6 13.92 -14.05 15.50
N VAL A 7 15.02 -13.29 15.61
CA VAL A 7 15.25 -12.08 14.79
C VAL A 7 15.36 -12.45 13.32
N ARG A 8 16.06 -13.55 12.99
CA ARG A 8 16.17 -14.02 11.61
C ARG A 8 14.80 -14.33 11.01
N GLN A 9 13.92 -15.00 11.77
CA GLN A 9 12.56 -15.30 11.30
C GLN A 9 11.74 -14.03 11.07
N GLN A 10 11.86 -13.04 11.96
CA GLN A 10 11.20 -11.73 11.77
C GLN A 10 11.68 -11.04 10.48
N LEU A 11 12.98 -11.05 10.19
CA LEU A 11 13.52 -10.48 8.96
C LEU A 11 12.99 -11.18 7.71
N LEU A 12 12.85 -12.50 7.75
CA LEU A 12 12.25 -13.28 6.65
C LEU A 12 10.77 -12.93 6.46
N ASP A 13 10.04 -12.70 7.54
CA ASP A 13 8.64 -12.32 7.48
C ASP A 13 8.48 -10.90 6.89
N PHE A 14 9.30 -9.93 7.31
CA PHE A 14 9.35 -8.60 6.71
C PHE A 14 9.68 -8.70 5.22
N GLN A 15 10.79 -9.33 4.85
CA GLN A 15 11.20 -9.49 3.46
C GLN A 15 10.10 -10.13 2.60
N LYS A 16 9.34 -11.09 3.15
CA LYS A 16 8.23 -11.71 2.43
C LYS A 16 7.04 -10.78 2.25
N ASN A 17 6.80 -9.89 3.22
CA ASN A 17 5.76 -8.87 3.11
C ASN A 17 6.11 -7.89 2.00
N GLU A 18 7.30 -7.30 1.98
CA GLU A 18 7.74 -6.34 0.97
C GLU A 18 7.55 -6.88 -0.46
N ILE A 19 8.07 -8.09 -0.75
CA ILE A 19 7.90 -8.66 -2.09
C ILE A 19 6.43 -8.97 -2.42
N THR A 20 5.60 -9.21 -1.43
CA THR A 20 4.17 -9.42 -1.63
C THR A 20 3.47 -8.09 -1.93
N GLU A 21 3.80 -7.04 -1.19
CA GLU A 21 3.28 -5.68 -1.34
C GLU A 21 3.69 -5.06 -2.66
N TYR A 22 4.95 -5.20 -3.06
CA TYR A 22 5.40 -4.87 -4.42
C TYR A 22 4.43 -5.39 -5.49
N HIS A 23 4.10 -6.67 -5.42
CA HIS A 23 3.21 -7.27 -6.40
C HIS A 23 1.75 -6.81 -6.28
N ILE A 24 1.28 -6.49 -5.06
CA ILE A 24 -0.06 -5.93 -4.85
C ILE A 24 -0.13 -4.54 -5.48
N TYR A 25 0.77 -3.63 -5.13
CA TYR A 25 0.78 -2.26 -5.63
C TYR A 25 0.95 -2.21 -7.15
N LYS A 26 1.87 -3.00 -7.74
CA LYS A 26 1.98 -3.14 -9.20
C LYS A 26 0.70 -3.62 -9.88
N LYS A 27 -0.04 -4.51 -9.24
CA LYS A 27 -1.30 -5.03 -9.77
C LYS A 27 -2.42 -4.01 -9.65
N LEU A 28 -2.47 -3.27 -8.55
CA LEU A 28 -3.43 -2.18 -8.33
C LEU A 28 -3.16 -1.01 -9.28
N ALA A 29 -1.92 -0.56 -9.43
CA ALA A 29 -1.53 0.50 -10.35
C ALA A 29 -2.02 0.22 -11.78
N LYS A 30 -1.91 -1.02 -12.26
CA LYS A 30 -2.40 -1.43 -13.59
C LYS A 30 -3.92 -1.45 -13.71
N SER A 31 -4.65 -1.44 -12.61
CA SER A 31 -6.12 -1.53 -12.59
C SER A 31 -6.81 -0.18 -12.42
N ILE A 32 -6.08 0.86 -12.06
CA ILE A 32 -6.58 2.22 -11.85
C ILE A 32 -6.56 2.98 -13.16
N LYS A 33 -7.58 3.82 -13.38
CA LYS A 33 -7.71 4.65 -14.58
C LYS A 33 -7.02 6.00 -14.45
N GLU A 34 -6.98 6.54 -13.26
CA GLU A 34 -6.36 7.81 -12.93
C GLU A 34 -4.83 7.65 -12.98
N ALA A 35 -4.22 8.29 -13.98
CA ALA A 35 -2.79 8.13 -14.26
C ALA A 35 -1.89 8.58 -13.10
N GLU A 36 -2.31 9.61 -12.37
CA GLU A 36 -1.57 10.13 -11.21
C GLU A 36 -1.56 9.10 -10.07
N ASN A 37 -2.74 8.57 -9.71
CA ASN A 37 -2.86 7.53 -8.68
C ASN A 37 -2.13 6.25 -9.06
N ALA A 38 -2.20 5.86 -10.35
CA ALA A 38 -1.43 4.71 -10.84
C ALA A 38 0.09 4.91 -10.70
N LYS A 39 0.58 6.14 -10.91
CA LYS A 39 1.99 6.48 -10.76
C LYS A 39 2.44 6.46 -9.29
N ILE A 40 1.61 6.97 -8.37
CA ILE A 40 1.89 6.92 -6.93
C ILE A 40 2.05 5.46 -6.49
N LEU A 41 1.10 4.59 -6.84
CA LEU A 41 1.19 3.17 -6.48
C LEU A 41 2.37 2.44 -7.14
N ASP A 42 2.71 2.83 -8.36
CA ASP A 42 3.88 2.25 -9.04
C ASP A 42 5.19 2.66 -8.36
N GLN A 43 5.26 3.89 -7.84
CA GLN A 43 6.40 4.38 -7.06
C GLN A 43 6.51 3.64 -5.74
N ILE A 44 5.43 3.56 -4.96
CA ILE A 44 5.40 2.78 -3.71
C ILE A 44 5.86 1.34 -3.97
N ALA A 45 5.36 0.71 -5.03
CA ALA A 45 5.81 -0.62 -5.38
C ALA A 45 7.33 -0.72 -5.61
N GLU A 46 7.95 0.24 -6.29
CA GLU A 46 9.41 0.21 -6.49
C GLU A 46 10.16 0.39 -5.17
N ASP A 47 9.63 1.18 -4.25
CA ASP A 47 10.22 1.37 -2.93
C ASP A 47 10.14 0.06 -2.11
N GLU A 48 8.99 -0.67 -2.13
CA GLU A 48 8.85 -2.00 -1.52
C GLU A 48 9.84 -3.03 -2.10
N LEU A 49 10.08 -2.96 -3.41
CA LEU A 49 11.12 -3.81 -4.02
C LEU A 49 12.52 -3.44 -3.50
N GLY A 50 12.77 -2.16 -3.27
CA GLY A 50 14.00 -1.68 -2.64
C GLY A 50 14.17 -2.24 -1.23
N HIS A 51 13.13 -2.14 -0.39
CA HIS A 51 13.10 -2.70 0.96
C HIS A 51 13.34 -4.24 0.95
N TYR A 52 12.68 -4.96 0.03
CA TYR A 52 12.92 -6.40 -0.16
C TYR A 52 14.39 -6.72 -0.44
N GLU A 53 15.05 -6.00 -1.35
CA GLU A 53 16.46 -6.22 -1.67
C GLU A 53 17.39 -5.84 -0.49
N ASP A 54 17.01 -4.87 0.31
CA ASP A 54 17.72 -4.51 1.54
C ASP A 54 17.60 -5.61 2.61
N TRP A 55 16.40 -6.12 2.88
CA TRP A 55 16.19 -7.26 3.79
C TRP A 55 16.97 -8.50 3.34
N LYS A 56 17.03 -8.74 2.04
CA LYS A 56 17.77 -9.86 1.45
C LYS A 56 19.27 -9.84 1.77
N LYS A 57 19.87 -8.65 1.96
CA LYS A 57 21.27 -8.52 2.37
C LYS A 57 21.51 -9.12 3.76
N TYR A 58 20.53 -9.07 4.64
CA TYR A 58 20.61 -9.61 6.01
C TYR A 58 20.21 -11.09 6.09
N THR A 59 19.17 -11.48 5.39
CA THR A 59 18.66 -12.86 5.40
C THR A 59 19.48 -13.80 4.53
N ASN A 60 20.09 -13.27 3.48
CA ASN A 60 20.77 -14.01 2.41
C ASN A 60 19.87 -15.07 1.75
N GLU A 61 18.56 -14.81 1.71
CA GLU A 61 17.57 -15.68 1.11
C GLU A 61 16.78 -14.95 0.02
N GLU A 62 16.31 -15.72 -0.98
CA GLU A 62 15.42 -15.23 -2.01
C GLU A 62 14.01 -15.76 -1.76
N LEU A 63 13.09 -14.87 -1.40
CA LEU A 63 11.73 -15.24 -1.04
C LEU A 63 10.75 -14.97 -2.19
N LYS A 64 9.76 -15.85 -2.28
CA LYS A 64 8.66 -15.69 -3.24
C LYS A 64 7.47 -14.98 -2.58
N PRO A 65 6.77 -14.11 -3.32
CA PRO A 65 5.59 -13.42 -2.80
C PRO A 65 4.46 -14.40 -2.46
N ASN A 66 3.62 -14.00 -1.51
CA ASN A 66 2.41 -14.73 -1.17
C ASN A 66 1.31 -14.48 -2.21
N LYS A 67 1.18 -15.39 -3.17
CA LYS A 67 0.21 -15.26 -4.27
C LYS A 67 -1.24 -15.19 -3.78
N TRP A 68 -1.58 -15.88 -2.68
CA TRP A 68 -2.92 -15.82 -2.11
C TRP A 68 -3.23 -14.43 -1.57
N THR A 69 -2.30 -13.82 -0.84
CA THR A 69 -2.43 -12.46 -0.32
C THR A 69 -2.60 -11.44 -1.45
N ILE A 70 -1.79 -11.55 -2.51
CA ILE A 70 -1.90 -10.70 -3.70
C ILE A 70 -3.31 -10.78 -4.31
N TRP A 71 -3.82 -11.97 -4.52
CA TRP A 71 -5.16 -12.17 -5.10
C TRP A 71 -6.28 -11.72 -4.16
N LYS A 72 -6.11 -11.95 -2.86
CA LYS A 72 -7.07 -11.49 -1.83
C LYS A 72 -7.25 -9.98 -1.88
N TYR A 73 -6.17 -9.20 -1.78
CA TYR A 73 -6.25 -7.74 -1.78
C TYR A 73 -6.68 -7.17 -3.13
N TYR A 74 -6.23 -7.75 -4.23
CA TYR A 74 -6.70 -7.38 -5.55
C TYR A 74 -8.22 -7.58 -5.71
N LEU A 75 -8.74 -8.73 -5.29
CA LEU A 75 -10.17 -9.01 -5.38
C LEU A 75 -10.99 -8.08 -4.46
N ILE A 76 -10.54 -7.85 -3.23
CA ILE A 76 -11.16 -6.91 -2.30
C ILE A 76 -11.24 -5.51 -2.93
N SER A 77 -10.14 -5.04 -3.51
CA SER A 77 -10.10 -3.74 -4.19
C SER A 77 -11.05 -3.67 -5.39
N ARG A 78 -11.22 -4.77 -6.11
CA ARG A 78 -12.16 -4.83 -7.26
C ARG A 78 -13.62 -4.86 -6.85
N VAL A 79 -13.96 -5.46 -5.71
CA VAL A 79 -15.35 -5.63 -5.24
C VAL A 79 -15.81 -4.46 -4.38
N PHE A 80 -14.97 -4.01 -3.43
CA PHE A 80 -15.31 -2.99 -2.45
C PHE A 80 -14.74 -1.61 -2.74
N GLY A 81 -14.01 -1.50 -3.85
CA GLY A 81 -13.30 -0.29 -4.23
C GLY A 81 -11.85 -0.28 -3.79
N PHE A 82 -11.07 0.42 -4.56
CA PHE A 82 -9.64 0.58 -4.40
C PHE A 82 -9.25 1.15 -3.02
N THR A 83 -9.93 2.22 -2.59
CA THR A 83 -9.80 2.85 -1.29
C THR A 83 -9.92 1.88 -0.12
N PHE A 84 -10.92 0.99 -0.18
CA PHE A 84 -11.13 -0.01 0.87
C PHE A 84 -10.01 -1.05 0.92
N GLY A 85 -9.56 -1.51 -0.24
CA GLY A 85 -8.49 -2.50 -0.34
C GLY A 85 -7.17 -1.99 0.24
N ILE A 86 -6.79 -0.75 -0.08
CA ILE A 86 -5.58 -0.10 0.46
C ILE A 86 -5.71 0.09 1.98
N LYS A 87 -6.79 0.68 2.48
CA LYS A 87 -6.98 0.85 3.92
C LYS A 87 -6.89 -0.44 4.71
N LEU A 88 -7.39 -1.53 4.15
CA LEU A 88 -7.32 -2.84 4.79
C LEU A 88 -5.87 -3.37 4.83
N MET A 89 -5.09 -3.09 3.80
CA MET A 89 -3.68 -3.46 3.71
C MET A 89 -2.86 -2.66 4.72
N GLU A 90 -2.95 -1.33 4.70
CA GLU A 90 -2.29 -0.40 5.63
C GLU A 90 -2.58 -0.73 7.11
N SER A 91 -3.81 -1.11 7.42
CA SER A 91 -4.18 -1.53 8.79
C SER A 91 -3.43 -2.80 9.23
N GLY A 92 -3.05 -3.66 8.29
CA GLY A 92 -2.22 -4.85 8.54
C GLY A 92 -0.76 -4.48 8.84
N GLU A 93 -0.21 -3.52 8.09
CA GLU A 93 1.19 -3.05 8.20
C GLU A 93 1.46 -2.37 9.53
N LYS A 94 0.56 -1.52 10.02
CA LYS A 94 0.69 -0.89 11.35
C LYS A 94 0.90 -1.90 12.48
N SER A 95 0.33 -3.09 12.35
CA SER A 95 0.55 -4.16 13.31
C SER A 95 1.94 -4.81 13.17
N ALA A 96 2.54 -4.74 12.01
CA ALA A 96 3.89 -5.24 11.74
C ALA A 96 4.98 -4.26 12.18
N GLN A 97 4.76 -2.93 12.02
CA GLN A 97 5.70 -1.87 12.43
C GLN A 97 6.07 -1.92 13.91
N VAL A 98 5.16 -2.39 14.78
CA VAL A 98 5.44 -2.57 16.22
C VAL A 98 6.64 -3.50 16.46
N ASN A 99 6.99 -4.35 15.52
CA ASN A 99 8.09 -5.29 15.63
C ASN A 99 9.45 -4.72 15.17
N TYR A 100 9.48 -3.57 14.50
CA TYR A 100 10.74 -2.95 14.04
C TYR A 100 11.66 -2.56 15.19
N ASP A 101 11.11 -2.19 16.35
CA ASP A 101 11.91 -1.84 17.52
C ASP A 101 12.78 -3.01 18.02
N GLN A 102 12.36 -4.24 17.79
CA GLN A 102 13.12 -5.44 18.19
C GLN A 102 14.35 -5.68 17.29
N VAL A 103 14.30 -5.22 16.05
CA VAL A 103 15.39 -5.41 15.09
C VAL A 103 16.27 -4.16 14.92
N ARG A 104 15.86 -3.02 15.50
CA ARG A 104 16.58 -1.73 15.42
C ARG A 104 18.05 -1.81 15.86
N GLU A 105 18.36 -2.67 16.84
CA GLU A 105 19.73 -2.85 17.33
C GLU A 105 20.63 -3.54 16.30
N TYR A 106 20.02 -4.31 15.39
CA TYR A 106 20.72 -5.12 14.40
C TYR A 106 20.81 -4.46 13.03
N ILE A 107 19.92 -3.52 12.74
CA ILE A 107 19.75 -2.91 11.41
C ILE A 107 19.74 -1.39 11.52
N PRO A 108 20.88 -0.74 11.22
CA PRO A 108 21.02 0.72 11.33
C PRO A 108 20.11 1.50 10.39
N GLU A 109 19.71 0.91 9.26
CA GLU A 109 18.89 1.55 8.23
C GLU A 109 17.39 1.51 8.53
N ILE A 110 16.97 0.83 9.59
CA ILE A 110 15.55 0.64 9.94
C ILE A 110 14.76 1.94 10.06
N ASP A 111 15.41 3.01 10.57
CA ASP A 111 14.76 4.31 10.73
C ASP A 111 14.45 4.98 9.37
N ASN A 112 15.21 4.67 8.33
CA ASN A 112 14.92 5.15 6.98
C ASN A 112 13.68 4.44 6.43
N TRP A 113 13.59 3.11 6.59
CA TRP A 113 12.42 2.35 6.13
C TRP A 113 11.14 2.76 6.87
N ILE A 114 11.21 2.97 8.20
CA ILE A 114 10.06 3.52 8.96
C ILE A 114 9.62 4.88 8.40
N LYS A 115 10.57 5.70 7.97
CA LYS A 115 10.26 7.00 7.36
C LYS A 115 9.60 6.82 6.00
N ASP A 116 10.11 5.92 5.16
CA ASP A 116 9.55 5.63 3.84
C ASP A 116 8.12 5.09 3.98
N GLU A 117 7.86 4.16 4.91
CA GLU A 117 6.52 3.67 5.24
C GLU A 117 5.53 4.78 5.64
N ASN A 118 5.98 5.75 6.45
CA ASN A 118 5.15 6.91 6.81
C ASN A 118 4.89 7.82 5.60
N GLU A 119 5.85 7.95 4.68
CA GLU A 119 5.66 8.71 3.44
C GLU A 119 4.68 7.98 2.50
N HIS A 120 4.74 6.64 2.39
CA HIS A 120 3.78 5.82 1.66
C HIS A 120 2.36 5.99 2.24
N GLU A 121 2.20 5.87 3.56
CA GLU A 121 0.90 6.07 4.21
C GLU A 121 0.32 7.46 3.90
N ASN A 122 1.12 8.52 4.00
CA ASN A 122 0.66 9.87 3.69
C ASN A 122 0.25 10.03 2.22
N ALA A 123 1.05 9.52 1.29
CA ALA A 123 0.72 9.55 -0.13
C ALA A 123 -0.59 8.81 -0.45
N LEU A 124 -0.81 7.67 0.20
CA LEU A 124 -2.04 6.90 0.07
C LEU A 124 -3.25 7.64 0.66
N ILE A 125 -3.09 8.30 1.81
CA ILE A 125 -4.16 9.11 2.43
C ILE A 125 -4.54 10.29 1.50
N GLU A 126 -3.58 11.02 0.97
CA GLU A 126 -3.82 12.12 0.04
C GLU A 126 -4.56 11.65 -1.21
N MET A 127 -4.12 10.56 -1.81
CA MET A 127 -4.78 9.95 -2.96
C MET A 127 -6.25 9.56 -2.67
N LEU A 128 -6.52 9.02 -1.47
CA LEU A 128 -7.86 8.65 -1.06
C LEU A 128 -8.77 9.85 -0.81
N ASP A 129 -8.24 10.93 -0.28
CA ASP A 129 -8.99 12.15 -0.04
C ASP A 129 -9.33 12.86 -1.36
N GLU A 130 -8.44 12.86 -2.35
CA GLU A 130 -8.73 13.36 -3.70
C GLU A 130 -9.86 12.56 -4.38
N GLU A 131 -9.84 11.24 -4.30
CA GLU A 131 -10.90 10.40 -4.86
C GLU A 131 -12.26 10.71 -4.21
N ARG A 132 -12.30 10.89 -2.89
CA ARG A 132 -13.52 11.29 -2.16
C ARG A 132 -14.05 12.66 -2.58
N LEU A 133 -13.16 13.65 -2.76
CA LEU A 133 -13.52 14.98 -3.22
C LEU A 133 -14.07 14.97 -4.65
N GLN A 134 -13.45 14.21 -5.55
CA GLN A 134 -13.94 14.03 -6.91
C GLN A 134 -15.32 13.36 -6.94
N TYR A 135 -15.53 12.33 -6.12
CA TYR A 135 -16.83 11.67 -5.99
C TYR A 135 -17.91 12.62 -5.44
N ALA A 136 -17.61 13.37 -4.38
CA ALA A 136 -18.51 14.36 -3.80
C ALA A 136 -18.87 15.46 -4.81
N GLY A 137 -17.87 15.95 -5.55
CA GLY A 137 -18.06 16.93 -6.63
C GLY A 137 -18.99 16.39 -7.72
N SER A 138 -18.80 15.16 -8.15
CA SER A 138 -19.63 14.51 -9.16
C SER A 138 -21.09 14.32 -8.71
N VAL A 139 -21.31 13.99 -7.43
CA VAL A 139 -22.66 13.88 -6.84
C VAL A 139 -23.35 15.24 -6.80
N VAL A 140 -22.64 16.29 -6.39
CA VAL A 140 -23.20 17.66 -6.33
C VAL A 140 -23.58 18.16 -7.73
N LEU A 141 -22.72 17.93 -8.74
CA LEU A 141 -23.02 18.31 -10.13
C LEU A 141 -24.22 17.53 -10.67
N GLY A 142 -24.29 16.23 -10.44
CA GLY A 142 -25.44 15.42 -10.87
C GLY A 142 -26.75 15.83 -10.20
N LEU A 143 -26.74 16.23 -8.93
CA LEU A 143 -27.91 16.79 -8.24
C LEU A 143 -28.32 18.13 -8.81
N ASN A 144 -27.38 19.02 -9.12
CA ASN A 144 -27.67 20.31 -9.76
C ASN A 144 -28.30 20.14 -11.14
N ASP A 145 -27.78 19.24 -11.97
CA ASP A 145 -28.34 18.94 -13.29
C ASP A 145 -29.77 18.40 -13.18
N ALA A 146 -30.02 17.46 -12.25
CA ALA A 146 -31.36 16.94 -12.00
C ALA A 146 -32.35 18.02 -11.51
N LEU A 147 -31.90 18.96 -10.67
CA LEU A 147 -32.72 20.10 -10.22
C LEU A 147 -33.04 21.06 -11.37
N VAL A 148 -32.08 21.36 -12.24
CA VAL A 148 -32.30 22.23 -13.42
C VAL A 148 -33.28 21.56 -14.38
N GLU A 149 -33.17 20.28 -14.66
CA GLU A 149 -34.14 19.55 -15.47
C GLU A 149 -35.55 19.57 -14.86
N LEU A 150 -35.67 19.36 -13.55
CA LEU A 150 -36.95 19.36 -12.85
C LEU A 150 -37.62 20.74 -12.87
N THR A 151 -36.85 21.83 -12.73
CA THR A 151 -37.37 23.20 -12.72
C THR A 151 -37.62 23.75 -14.13
N GLY A 152 -36.91 23.25 -15.12
CA GLY A 152 -37.11 23.61 -16.53
C GLY A 152 -38.28 22.89 -17.20
N ALA A 153 -38.80 21.81 -16.56
CA ALA A 153 -39.98 21.07 -17.05
C ALA A 153 -41.32 21.57 -16.48
N LEU A 154 -41.31 22.61 -15.63
CA LEU A 154 -42.48 23.30 -15.09
C LEU A 154 -42.75 24.60 -15.86
#